data_85456dde14a2448d169e1addb290fea7
#
_entry.id   85456dde14a2448d169e1addb290fea7
#
_cell.length_a   1.000
_cell.length_b   1.000
_cell.length_c   1.000
_cell.angle_alpha   90.00
_cell.angle_beta   90.00
_cell.angle_gamma   90.00
#
_symmetry.space_group_name_H-M   'P 1'
#
loop_
_entity.id
_entity.type
_entity.pdbx_description
1 polymer ?
#
loop_
_entity_poly.entity_id
_entity_poly.type
_entity_poly.pdbx_seq_one_letter_code
_entity_poly.pdbx_strand_id
1 'polypeptide(L)' 'MERFLRYSLERGRPIRLMVQEEDGRLKQVTAQVTALTEGDVTFTTLRPRRTVTLPLTHLLSADYRKGDEGQE' A
#
# COMPACT_ATOMS: atom_id res chain seq x y z
N MET A 1 -5.23 9.34 2.56
CA MET A 1 -4.58 8.04 2.41
C MET A 1 -5.52 6.98 1.86
N GLU A 2 -6.73 6.94 2.35
CA GLU A 2 -7.69 5.92 1.89
C GLU A 2 -7.93 5.98 0.39
N ARG A 3 -7.94 7.15 -0.17
CA ARG A 3 -8.14 7.35 -1.61
C ARG A 3 -7.12 6.58 -2.44
N PHE A 4 -5.86 6.59 -2.03
CA PHE A 4 -4.81 5.87 -2.76
C PHE A 4 -4.95 4.37 -2.59
N LEU A 5 -5.36 3.94 -1.40
CA LEU A 5 -5.57 2.52 -1.16
C LEU A 5 -6.71 1.98 -2.04
N ARG A 6 -7.79 2.74 -2.13
CA ARG A 6 -8.91 2.34 -2.97
C ARG A 6 -8.55 2.35 -4.45
N TYR A 7 -7.77 3.33 -4.87
CA TYR A 7 -7.29 3.39 -6.25
C TYR A 7 -6.52 2.10 -6.60
N SER A 8 -5.60 1.70 -5.73
CA SER A 8 -4.82 0.50 -5.96
C SER A 8 -5.72 -0.74 -6.02
N LEU A 9 -6.64 -0.83 -5.06
CA LEU A 9 -7.55 -1.98 -4.97
C LEU A 9 -8.45 -2.08 -6.19
N GLU A 10 -9.09 -0.97 -6.55
CA GLU A 10 -10.11 -0.98 -7.59
C GLU A 10 -9.53 -1.04 -8.99
N ARG A 11 -8.38 -0.42 -9.19
CA ARG A 11 -7.75 -0.36 -10.51
C ARG A 11 -6.71 -1.45 -10.73
N GLY A 12 -6.36 -2.19 -9.65
CA GLY A 12 -5.34 -3.22 -9.76
C GLY A 12 -3.95 -2.65 -10.05
N ARG A 13 -3.66 -1.44 -9.52
CA ARG A 13 -2.41 -0.74 -9.82
C ARG A 13 -1.54 -0.64 -8.59
N PRO A 14 -0.23 -0.85 -8.74
CA PRO A 14 0.68 -0.67 -7.61
C PRO A 14 0.75 0.80 -7.19
N ILE A 15 0.94 1.01 -5.90
CA ILE A 15 1.15 2.35 -5.33
C ILE A 15 2.33 2.28 -4.38
N ARG A 16 2.77 3.44 -3.92
CA ARG A 16 3.85 3.52 -2.94
C ARG A 16 3.28 3.63 -1.55
N LEU A 17 3.77 2.79 -0.66
CA LEU A 17 3.33 2.76 0.73
C LEU A 17 4.53 3.00 1.64
N MET A 18 4.31 3.76 2.71
CA MET A 18 5.29 3.89 3.79
C MET A 18 4.71 3.14 4.97
N VAL A 19 5.40 2.09 5.39
CA VAL A 19 4.92 1.23 6.47
C VAL A 19 5.88 1.25 7.63
N GLN A 20 5.36 0.99 8.82
CA GLN A 20 6.17 0.85 10.02
C GLN A 20 6.31 -0.63 10.32
N GLU A 21 7.54 -1.09 10.43
CA GLU A 21 7.82 -2.49 10.74
C GLU A 21 7.75 -2.70 12.24
N GLU A 22 7.77 -3.98 12.66
CA GLU A 22 7.62 -4.33 14.07
C GLU A 22 8.71 -3.72 14.95
N ASP A 23 9.90 -3.53 14.41
CA ASP A 23 11.00 -2.93 15.15
C ASP A 23 10.96 -1.41 15.14
N GLY A 24 9.91 -0.82 14.60
CA GLY A 24 9.74 0.63 14.54
C GLY A 24 10.35 1.29 13.33
N ARG A 25 11.06 0.56 12.50
CA ARG A 25 11.66 1.13 11.31
C ARG A 25 10.61 1.45 10.26
N LEU A 26 10.91 2.48 9.48
CA LEU A 26 10.04 2.85 8.37
C LEU A 26 10.57 2.25 7.09
N LYS A 27 9.67 1.76 6.26
CA LYS A 27 10.05 1.12 5.02
C LYS A 27 9.11 1.56 3.91
N GLN A 28 9.67 1.96 2.78
CA GLN A 28 8.87 2.30 1.62
C GLN A 28 8.79 1.08 0.71
N VAL A 29 7.57 0.73 0.30
CA VAL A 29 7.37 -0.41 -0.60
C VAL A 29 6.43 0.01 -1.72
N THR A 30 6.61 -0.64 -2.88
CA THR A 30 5.67 -0.53 -3.98
C THR A 30 4.83 -1.79 -3.96
N ALA A 31 3.52 -1.63 -3.88
CA ALA A 31 2.65 -2.77 -3.68
C ALA A 31 1.26 -2.49 -4.24
N GLN A 32 0.56 -3.57 -4.54
CA GLN A 32 -0.82 -3.49 -4.97
C GLN A 32 -1.72 -3.90 -3.81
N VAL A 33 -2.67 -3.05 -3.46
CA VAL A 33 -3.65 -3.38 -2.42
C VAL A 33 -4.62 -4.41 -2.97
N THR A 34 -4.83 -5.49 -2.24
CA THR A 34 -5.72 -6.55 -2.65
C THR A 34 -6.92 -6.71 -1.75
N ALA A 35 -6.89 -6.14 -0.54
CA ALA A 35 -8.04 -6.14 0.35
C ALA A 35 -7.91 -4.97 1.31
N LEU A 36 -9.05 -4.41 1.68
CA LEU A 36 -9.09 -3.27 2.58
C LEU A 36 -10.31 -3.42 3.47
N THR A 37 -10.09 -3.43 4.78
CA THR A 37 -11.17 -3.44 5.76
C THR A 37 -11.09 -2.18 6.60
N GLU A 38 -11.97 -2.04 7.58
CA GLU A 38 -11.95 -0.88 8.45
C GLU A 38 -10.67 -0.77 9.26
N GLY A 39 -10.05 -1.90 9.60
CA GLY A 39 -8.88 -1.89 10.46
C GLY A 39 -7.60 -2.38 9.82
N ASP A 40 -7.67 -3.04 8.67
CA ASP A 40 -6.52 -3.69 8.08
C ASP A 40 -6.40 -3.44 6.60
N VAL A 41 -5.17 -3.56 6.09
CA VAL A 41 -4.90 -3.52 4.66
C VAL A 41 -4.06 -4.73 4.29
N THR A 42 -4.42 -5.36 3.16
CA THR A 42 -3.64 -6.46 2.60
C THR A 42 -3.09 -5.99 1.26
N PHE A 43 -1.81 -6.20 1.06
CA PHE A 43 -1.16 -5.80 -0.19
C PHE A 43 -0.13 -6.82 -0.61
N THR A 44 0.19 -6.82 -1.90
CA THR A 44 1.23 -7.69 -2.46
C THR A 44 2.35 -6.79 -2.96
N THR A 45 3.55 -6.98 -2.41
CA THR A 45 4.73 -6.25 -2.87
C THR A 45 5.18 -6.83 -4.21
N LEU A 46 6.02 -6.09 -4.94
CA LEU A 46 6.46 -6.52 -6.26
C LEU A 46 7.80 -7.25 -6.25
N ARG A 47 8.73 -6.79 -5.42
CA ARG A 47 10.11 -7.34 -5.39
C ARG A 47 10.67 -7.32 -3.98
N PRO A 48 10.66 -8.45 -3.29
CA PRO A 48 10.09 -9.75 -3.71
C PRO A 48 8.57 -9.71 -3.66
N ARG A 49 7.94 -10.62 -4.38
CA ARG A 49 6.50 -10.71 -4.38
C ARG A 49 6.04 -11.38 -3.09
N ARG A 50 5.36 -10.63 -2.26
CA ARG A 50 4.85 -11.12 -0.98
C ARG A 50 3.51 -10.50 -0.69
N THR A 51 2.64 -11.26 -0.06
CA THR A 51 1.37 -10.76 0.42
C THR A 51 1.48 -10.51 1.92
N VAL A 52 1.12 -9.30 2.33
CA VAL A 52 1.26 -8.84 3.71
C VAL A 52 -0.06 -8.22 4.15
N THR A 53 -0.48 -8.52 5.37
CA THR A 53 -1.63 -7.86 5.99
C THR A 53 -1.15 -7.11 7.22
N LEU A 54 -1.48 -5.81 7.28
CA LEU A 54 -1.09 -4.97 8.39
C LEU A 54 -2.29 -4.20 8.92
N PRO A 55 -2.28 -3.88 10.22
CA PRO A 55 -3.25 -2.91 10.73
C PRO A 55 -3.01 -1.57 10.04
N LEU A 56 -4.08 -0.85 9.76
CA LEU A 56 -3.96 0.46 9.13
C LEU A 56 -3.13 1.43 9.96
N THR A 57 -3.04 1.21 11.26
CA THR A 57 -2.20 2.05 12.14
C THR A 57 -0.72 1.93 11.82
N HIS A 58 -0.30 0.87 11.14
CA HIS A 58 1.09 0.70 10.73
C HIS A 58 1.37 1.28 9.35
N LEU A 59 0.37 1.82 8.71
CA LEU A 59 0.51 2.44 7.39
C LEU A 59 0.59 3.94 7.58
N LEU A 60 1.73 4.53 7.25
CA LEU A 60 1.99 5.94 7.52
C LEU A 60 1.59 6.83 6.36
N SER A 61 1.74 6.36 5.13
CA SER A 61 1.33 7.14 3.98
C SER A 61 1.15 6.23 2.77
N ALA A 62 0.39 6.74 1.82
CA ALA A 62 0.19 6.07 0.54
C ALA A 62 0.17 7.15 -0.53
N ASP A 63 0.74 6.84 -1.70
CA ASP A 63 0.79 7.79 -2.79
C ASP A 63 0.87 7.02 -4.10
N TYR A 64 0.63 7.70 -5.20
CA TYR A 64 0.75 7.11 -6.51
C TYR A 64 2.18 6.68 -6.77
N ARG A 65 2.33 5.60 -7.51
CA ARG A 65 3.61 5.20 -8.02
C ARG A 65 4.10 6.26 -9.00
N LYS A 66 5.40 6.51 -9.01
CA LYS A 66 5.98 7.48 -9.92
C LYS A 66 5.59 7.12 -11.36
N GLY A 67 5.05 8.09 -12.08
CA GLY A 67 4.59 7.89 -13.44
C GLY A 67 3.11 7.61 -13.55
N ASP A 68 2.43 7.33 -12.43
CA ASP A 68 0.99 7.07 -12.42
C ASP A 68 0.16 8.27 -11.99
N GLU A 69 0.80 9.36 -11.62
CA GLU A 69 0.08 10.56 -11.18
C GLU A 69 -0.80 11.06 -12.32
N GLY A 70 -2.07 11.21 -12.04
CA GLY A 70 -3.01 11.71 -13.04
C GLY A 70 -3.45 10.70 -14.07
N GLN A 71 -3.20 9.45 -13.88
CA GLN A 71 -3.55 8.38 -14.81
C GLN A 71 -4.97 7.84 -14.61
N GLU A 72 -5.85 8.60 -14.08
CA GLU A 72 -7.19 8.10 -13.81
C GLU A 72 -8.13 8.17 -15.00
#